data_5d39a1c2b47e9b286f75a20a2ca10379
#
_entry.id   5d39a1c2b47e9b286f75a20a2ca10379
#
_cell.length_a   1.000
_cell.length_b   1.000
_cell.length_c   1.000
_cell.angle_alpha   90.00
_cell.angle_beta   90.00
_cell.angle_gamma   90.00
#
_symmetry.space_group_name_H-M   'P 1'
#
loop_
_entity.id
_entity.type
_entity.pdbx_description
1 polymer ?
#
loop_
_entity_poly.entity_id
_entity_poly.type
_entity_poly.pdbx_seq_one_letter_code
_entity_poly.pdbx_strand_id
1 'polypeptide(L)'
;MKSSNGLLQGRVFENSAIELHGNLALEETILRHMEKPTIMFWKNQSSVIVGRGQIVDEEVNLNFCLKNRITLGRRMTGGGTVFHDLGNLNTSIFLPRTLLTITDVCQSSYLLTELFAESIKRVGFPQIECNGSYDVLYKGHKISGAAAYFSKNFILHHSTLLVDVDLTNLEGSIIHHPEEKKRRNSNYRPTTNLKDLNVVEWKQRLIELLGRKFNIDFHLEDVKSEEKSYARSLRNKVYTRNEWIFEGVRPNKLAL
;
A
#
# COMPACT_ATOMS: atom_id res chain seq x y z
N MET A 1 1.78 -0.60 -24.83
CA MET A 1 0.99 -0.61 -26.08
C MET A 1 -0.07 0.47 -25.98
N LYS A 2 -0.36 1.20 -27.07
CA LYS A 2 -1.44 2.19 -27.09
C LYS A 2 -2.69 1.55 -27.70
N SER A 3 -3.88 1.94 -27.20
CA SER A 3 -5.16 1.56 -27.81
C SER A 3 -5.35 2.22 -29.16
N SER A 4 -6.37 1.80 -29.93
CA SER A 4 -6.79 2.47 -31.17
C SER A 4 -7.09 3.97 -30.97
N ASN A 5 -7.45 4.39 -29.75
CA ASN A 5 -7.72 5.77 -29.37
C ASN A 5 -6.48 6.53 -28.86
N GLY A 6 -5.27 5.96 -28.97
CA GLY A 6 -4.03 6.61 -28.53
C GLY A 6 -3.77 6.56 -27.02
N LEU A 7 -4.66 5.96 -26.21
CA LEU A 7 -4.52 5.80 -24.77
C LEU A 7 -3.51 4.69 -24.43
N LEU A 8 -2.75 4.86 -23.36
CA LEU A 8 -1.90 3.81 -22.83
C LEU A 8 -2.77 2.72 -22.20
N GLN A 9 -2.50 1.45 -22.51
CA GLN A 9 -3.21 0.33 -21.90
C GLN A 9 -2.72 0.09 -20.48
N GLY A 10 -3.64 0.03 -19.53
CA GLY A 10 -3.41 -0.33 -18.14
C GLY A 10 -4.19 -1.57 -17.75
N ARG A 11 -3.84 -2.19 -16.62
CA ARG A 11 -4.62 -3.28 -16.02
C ARG A 11 -5.03 -2.98 -14.59
N VAL A 12 -6.14 -3.56 -14.19
CA VAL A 12 -6.60 -3.55 -12.80
C VAL A 12 -7.03 -4.96 -12.42
N PHE A 13 -6.72 -5.38 -11.20
CA PHE A 13 -7.20 -6.63 -10.62
C PHE A 13 -7.40 -6.54 -9.11
N GLU A 14 -8.18 -7.45 -8.59
CA GLU A 14 -8.35 -7.66 -7.16
C GLU A 14 -7.73 -9.00 -6.77
N ASN A 15 -6.75 -8.98 -5.87
CA ASN A 15 -6.17 -10.21 -5.35
C ASN A 15 -7.00 -10.73 -4.19
N SER A 16 -7.62 -11.89 -4.36
CA SER A 16 -8.45 -12.55 -3.35
C SER A 16 -7.65 -13.26 -2.25
N ALA A 17 -6.35 -13.45 -2.43
CA ALA A 17 -5.49 -14.01 -1.39
C ALA A 17 -5.35 -13.03 -0.22
N ILE A 18 -5.42 -13.56 1.01
CA ILE A 18 -5.38 -12.77 2.25
C ILE A 18 -4.11 -13.02 3.08
N GLU A 19 -3.17 -13.81 2.56
CA GLU A 19 -1.91 -14.13 3.24
C GLU A 19 -0.89 -13.02 3.03
N LEU A 20 -0.43 -12.41 4.13
CA LEU A 20 0.43 -11.24 4.16
C LEU A 20 1.68 -11.35 3.27
N HIS A 21 2.50 -12.38 3.51
CA HIS A 21 3.81 -12.49 2.85
C HIS A 21 3.68 -12.74 1.35
N GLY A 22 2.63 -13.46 0.95
CA GLY A 22 2.28 -13.68 -0.47
C GLY A 22 1.85 -12.40 -1.16
N ASN A 23 1.04 -11.57 -0.47
CA ASN A 23 0.60 -10.29 -1.00
C ASN A 23 1.75 -9.29 -1.16
N LEU A 24 2.64 -9.20 -0.16
CA LEU A 24 3.84 -8.36 -0.27
C LEU A 24 4.80 -8.85 -1.36
N ALA A 25 4.94 -10.16 -1.52
CA ALA A 25 5.74 -10.75 -2.59
C ALA A 25 5.12 -10.53 -3.98
N LEU A 26 3.79 -10.59 -4.10
CA LEU A 26 3.09 -10.30 -5.35
C LEU A 26 3.25 -8.83 -5.73
N GLU A 27 3.09 -7.92 -4.78
CA GLU A 27 3.29 -6.48 -5.01
C GLU A 27 4.70 -6.19 -5.57
N GLU A 28 5.75 -6.76 -4.97
CA GLU A 28 7.11 -6.61 -5.48
C GLU A 28 7.30 -7.29 -6.85
N THR A 29 6.66 -8.43 -7.07
CA THR A 29 6.70 -9.14 -8.35
C THR A 29 6.13 -8.29 -9.47
N ILE A 30 4.94 -7.69 -9.25
CA ILE A 30 4.31 -6.79 -10.21
C ILE A 30 5.24 -5.62 -10.55
N LEU A 31 5.87 -5.01 -9.54
CA LEU A 31 6.80 -3.90 -9.76
C LEU A 31 8.02 -4.30 -10.62
N ARG A 32 8.60 -5.48 -10.35
CA ARG A 32 9.79 -5.97 -11.05
C ARG A 32 9.53 -6.37 -12.50
N HIS A 33 8.34 -6.87 -12.79
CA HIS A 33 7.94 -7.36 -14.10
C HIS A 33 6.87 -6.49 -14.77
N MET A 34 6.79 -5.22 -14.38
CA MET A 34 5.78 -4.30 -14.88
C MET A 34 5.95 -4.03 -16.38
N GLU A 35 4.94 -4.42 -17.16
CA GLU A 35 4.87 -4.16 -18.61
C GLU A 35 3.96 -2.97 -18.92
N LYS A 36 2.98 -2.68 -18.07
CA LYS A 36 1.99 -1.62 -18.23
C LYS A 36 1.52 -1.08 -16.87
N PRO A 37 0.97 0.14 -16.82
CA PRO A 37 0.36 0.68 -15.61
C PRO A 37 -0.58 -0.32 -14.97
N THR A 38 -0.49 -0.49 -13.66
CA THR A 38 -1.26 -1.51 -12.96
C THR A 38 -1.87 -0.95 -11.68
N ILE A 39 -3.11 -1.31 -11.39
CA ILE A 39 -3.75 -1.10 -10.09
C ILE A 39 -4.08 -2.47 -9.50
N MET A 40 -3.66 -2.70 -8.26
CA MET A 40 -3.95 -3.91 -7.50
C MET A 40 -4.72 -3.53 -6.24
N PHE A 41 -5.91 -4.13 -6.05
CA PHE A 41 -6.65 -4.08 -4.78
C PHE A 41 -6.45 -5.40 -4.03
N TRP A 42 -6.24 -5.32 -2.71
CA TRP A 42 -5.94 -6.50 -1.91
C TRP A 42 -6.19 -6.29 -0.41
N LYS A 43 -6.35 -7.37 0.32
CA LYS A 43 -6.54 -7.38 1.76
C LYS A 43 -5.62 -8.39 2.42
N ASN A 44 -5.36 -8.24 3.70
CA ASN A 44 -4.71 -9.24 4.53
C ASN A 44 -5.63 -9.69 5.67
N GLN A 45 -5.41 -10.88 6.18
CA GLN A 45 -5.82 -11.21 7.54
C GLN A 45 -5.01 -10.39 8.55
N SER A 46 -5.39 -10.44 9.83
CA SER A 46 -4.77 -9.63 10.90
C SER A 46 -3.24 -9.68 10.86
N SER A 47 -2.63 -8.54 10.60
CA SER A 47 -1.18 -8.44 10.41
C SER A 47 -0.66 -7.03 10.70
N VAL A 48 0.60 -6.97 11.19
CA VAL A 48 1.36 -5.72 11.34
C VAL A 48 2.50 -5.72 10.35
N ILE A 49 2.65 -4.61 9.63
CA ILE A 49 3.65 -4.47 8.57
C ILE A 49 4.56 -3.29 8.87
N VAL A 50 5.82 -3.58 9.17
CA VAL A 50 6.84 -2.54 9.36
C VAL A 50 7.40 -2.05 8.03
N GLY A 51 7.78 -0.77 7.98
CA GLY A 51 8.49 -0.21 6.84
C GLY A 51 9.92 -0.75 6.74
N ARG A 52 10.51 -0.69 5.54
CA ARG A 52 11.82 -1.28 5.26
C ARG A 52 12.93 -0.91 6.26
N GLY A 53 12.97 0.31 6.74
CA GLY A 53 14.04 0.82 7.61
C GLY A 53 13.68 0.90 9.10
N GLN A 54 12.51 0.39 9.49
CA GLN A 54 12.07 0.44 10.89
C GLN A 54 12.66 -0.71 11.72
N ILE A 55 12.78 -0.48 13.02
CA ILE A 55 13.20 -1.47 14.02
C ILE A 55 11.94 -2.09 14.62
N VAL A 56 11.78 -3.42 14.50
CA VAL A 56 10.56 -4.11 14.92
C VAL A 56 10.26 -3.87 16.39
N ASP A 57 11.24 -4.02 17.27
CA ASP A 57 11.07 -3.89 18.72
C ASP A 57 10.73 -2.45 19.17
N GLU A 58 11.01 -1.46 18.33
CA GLU A 58 10.61 -0.06 18.56
C GLU A 58 9.20 0.26 18.07
N GLU A 59 8.64 -0.53 17.14
CA GLU A 59 7.41 -0.21 16.42
C GLU A 59 6.25 -1.16 16.74
N VAL A 60 6.54 -2.40 17.17
CA VAL A 60 5.54 -3.47 17.28
C VAL A 60 5.48 -4.04 18.69
N ASN A 61 4.29 -4.06 19.26
CA ASN A 61 4.02 -4.79 20.51
C ASN A 61 3.94 -6.30 20.21
N LEU A 62 5.10 -6.94 20.18
CA LEU A 62 5.24 -8.37 19.84
C LEU A 62 4.41 -9.28 20.74
N ASN A 63 4.33 -8.98 22.06
CA ASN A 63 3.54 -9.76 22.99
C ASN A 63 2.04 -9.67 22.68
N PHE A 64 1.54 -8.49 22.35
CA PHE A 64 0.16 -8.30 21.93
C PHE A 64 -0.12 -9.03 20.62
N CYS A 65 0.78 -8.91 19.64
CA CYS A 65 0.64 -9.59 18.35
C CYS A 65 0.59 -11.11 18.51
N LEU A 66 1.48 -11.68 19.32
CA LEU A 66 1.50 -13.12 19.59
C LEU A 66 0.19 -13.59 20.23
N LYS A 67 -0.28 -12.90 21.28
CA LYS A 67 -1.51 -13.22 22.01
C LYS A 67 -2.74 -13.18 21.09
N ASN A 68 -2.79 -12.23 20.17
CA ASN A 68 -3.93 -12.00 19.27
C ASN A 68 -3.75 -12.64 17.89
N ARG A 69 -2.71 -13.46 17.70
CA ARG A 69 -2.41 -14.15 16.42
C ARG A 69 -2.27 -13.19 15.23
N ILE A 70 -1.68 -12.04 15.47
CA ILE A 70 -1.41 -11.02 14.45
C ILE A 70 -0.07 -11.35 13.78
N THR A 71 -0.10 -11.54 12.47
CA THR A 71 1.09 -11.89 11.68
C THR A 71 1.99 -10.66 11.49
N LEU A 72 3.30 -10.83 11.66
CA LEU A 72 4.30 -9.79 11.43
C LEU A 72 4.91 -9.90 10.03
N GLY A 73 5.10 -8.77 9.35
CA GLY A 73 5.81 -8.70 8.08
C GLY A 73 6.55 -7.39 7.88
N ARG A 74 7.43 -7.37 6.89
CA ARG A 74 8.16 -6.18 6.46
C ARG A 74 7.95 -5.94 4.98
N ARG A 75 7.50 -4.74 4.61
CA ARG A 75 7.36 -4.35 3.21
C ARG A 75 8.66 -3.79 2.64
N MET A 76 8.75 -3.75 1.30
CA MET A 76 9.92 -3.22 0.60
C MET A 76 10.02 -1.68 0.61
N THR A 77 8.92 -0.98 0.83
CA THR A 77 8.85 0.48 0.90
C THR A 77 9.22 0.99 2.29
N GLY A 78 9.58 2.26 2.39
CA GLY A 78 9.76 2.96 3.67
C GLY A 78 8.43 3.31 4.35
N GLY A 79 8.46 4.33 5.22
CA GLY A 79 7.30 4.81 5.96
C GLY A 79 7.08 4.07 7.28
N GLY A 80 6.03 4.47 8.02
CA GLY A 80 5.67 3.96 9.34
C GLY A 80 5.01 2.58 9.32
N THR A 81 4.87 1.98 10.50
CA THR A 81 4.18 0.71 10.71
C THR A 81 2.68 0.86 10.50
N VAL A 82 2.07 -0.16 9.91
CA VAL A 82 0.62 -0.22 9.66
C VAL A 82 0.04 -1.54 10.14
N PHE A 83 -1.25 -1.52 10.51
CA PHE A 83 -2.03 -2.71 10.80
C PHE A 83 -3.01 -2.98 9.65
N HIS A 84 -3.14 -4.24 9.29
CA HIS A 84 -4.12 -4.73 8.31
C HIS A 84 -4.97 -5.83 8.92
N ASP A 85 -6.23 -5.85 8.51
CA ASP A 85 -7.16 -6.95 8.65
C ASP A 85 -8.12 -6.98 7.44
N LEU A 86 -9.18 -7.77 7.50
CA LEU A 86 -10.15 -7.84 6.40
C LEU A 86 -11.00 -6.55 6.25
N GLY A 87 -11.01 -5.69 7.24
CA GLY A 87 -11.62 -4.36 7.20
C GLY A 87 -10.74 -3.29 6.57
N ASN A 88 -9.43 -3.58 6.38
CA ASN A 88 -8.50 -2.70 5.67
C ASN A 88 -8.41 -3.10 4.20
N LEU A 89 -8.63 -2.15 3.30
CA LEU A 89 -8.42 -2.34 1.87
C LEU A 89 -7.13 -1.66 1.43
N ASN A 90 -6.23 -2.42 0.83
CA ASN A 90 -5.00 -1.90 0.26
C ASN A 90 -5.17 -1.62 -1.24
N THR A 91 -4.54 -0.55 -1.69
CA THR A 91 -4.44 -0.21 -3.10
C THR A 91 -2.97 -0.02 -3.45
N SER A 92 -2.49 -0.73 -4.45
CA SER A 92 -1.14 -0.55 -5.01
C SER A 92 -1.24 -0.05 -6.44
N ILE A 93 -0.63 1.10 -6.70
CA ILE A 93 -0.61 1.78 -8.00
C ILE A 93 0.81 1.70 -8.54
N PHE A 94 0.97 1.09 -9.71
CA PHE A 94 2.24 0.93 -10.38
C PHE A 94 2.23 1.74 -11.68
N LEU A 95 3.14 2.71 -11.80
CA LEU A 95 3.21 3.57 -12.98
C LEU A 95 4.64 3.66 -13.52
N PRO A 96 4.82 3.76 -14.85
CA PRO A 96 6.07 4.24 -15.42
C PRO A 96 6.36 5.66 -14.94
N ARG A 97 7.60 5.95 -14.57
CA ARG A 97 7.99 7.31 -14.14
C ARG A 97 7.82 8.36 -15.24
N THR A 98 7.84 7.93 -16.49
CA THR A 98 7.61 8.81 -17.65
C THR A 98 6.22 9.43 -17.70
N LEU A 99 5.25 8.87 -16.96
CA LEU A 99 3.89 9.44 -16.83
C LEU A 99 3.83 10.56 -15.79
N LEU A 100 4.82 10.64 -14.91
CA LEU A 100 4.90 11.67 -13.89
C LEU A 100 5.72 12.84 -14.46
N THR A 101 5.07 13.95 -14.72
CA THR A 101 5.74 15.19 -15.16
C THR A 101 6.59 15.81 -14.06
N ILE A 102 6.40 15.38 -12.83
CA ILE A 102 7.09 15.83 -11.63
C ILE A 102 8.27 14.88 -11.38
N THR A 103 9.48 15.40 -11.39
CA THR A 103 10.70 14.61 -11.13
C THR A 103 10.95 14.37 -9.63
N ASP A 104 10.38 15.22 -8.78
CA ASP A 104 10.45 15.09 -7.32
C ASP A 104 9.61 13.92 -6.81
N VAL A 105 10.26 13.05 -6.04
CA VAL A 105 9.68 11.81 -5.50
C VAL A 105 8.54 12.09 -4.53
N CYS A 106 8.71 13.09 -3.66
CA CYS A 106 7.71 13.43 -2.66
C CYS A 106 6.45 14.02 -3.31
N GLN A 107 6.64 14.95 -4.25
CA GLN A 107 5.53 15.56 -4.98
C GLN A 107 4.76 14.55 -5.84
N SER A 108 5.47 13.59 -6.47
CA SER A 108 4.82 12.52 -7.24
C SER A 108 3.97 11.60 -6.36
N SER A 109 4.48 11.25 -5.18
CA SER A 109 3.73 10.44 -4.22
C SER A 109 2.55 11.22 -3.63
N TYR A 110 2.73 12.52 -3.37
CA TYR A 110 1.66 13.39 -2.90
C TYR A 110 0.51 13.50 -3.91
N LEU A 111 0.82 13.69 -5.19
CA LEU A 111 -0.18 13.70 -6.26
C LEU A 111 -1.05 12.43 -6.27
N LEU A 112 -0.44 11.25 -6.10
CA LEU A 112 -1.18 9.99 -6.05
C LEU A 112 -2.04 9.89 -4.79
N THR A 113 -1.56 10.40 -3.65
CA THR A 113 -2.35 10.49 -2.41
C THR A 113 -3.53 11.45 -2.57
N GLU A 114 -3.35 12.57 -3.26
CA GLU A 114 -4.45 13.52 -3.56
C GLU A 114 -5.51 12.90 -4.46
N LEU A 115 -5.12 12.17 -5.51
CA LEU A 115 -6.07 11.46 -6.38
C LEU A 115 -6.84 10.38 -5.62
N PHE A 116 -6.16 9.68 -4.70
CA PHE A 116 -6.81 8.72 -3.81
C PHE A 116 -7.83 9.41 -2.90
N ALA A 117 -7.47 10.50 -2.24
CA ALA A 117 -8.37 11.29 -1.39
C ALA A 117 -9.55 11.87 -2.18
N GLU A 118 -9.29 12.42 -3.37
CA GLU A 118 -10.31 12.95 -4.26
C GLU A 118 -11.32 11.87 -4.68
N SER A 119 -10.86 10.62 -4.89
CA SER A 119 -11.77 9.51 -5.21
C SER A 119 -12.77 9.23 -4.09
N ILE A 120 -12.35 9.38 -2.82
CA ILE A 120 -13.21 9.20 -1.65
C ILE A 120 -14.20 10.38 -1.51
N LYS A 121 -13.74 11.61 -1.77
CA LYS A 121 -14.64 12.78 -1.76
C LYS A 121 -15.81 12.60 -2.74
N ARG A 122 -15.53 12.07 -3.92
CA ARG A 122 -16.53 11.90 -5.00
C ARG A 122 -17.58 10.83 -4.75
N VAL A 123 -17.39 10.00 -3.72
CA VAL A 123 -18.35 8.97 -3.33
C VAL A 123 -19.04 9.29 -2.00
N GLY A 124 -19.20 10.58 -1.69
CA GLY A 124 -20.03 11.04 -0.58
C GLY A 124 -19.29 11.46 0.70
N PHE A 125 -17.96 11.59 0.66
CA PHE A 125 -17.17 12.03 1.82
C PHE A 125 -16.44 13.38 1.57
N PRO A 126 -17.16 14.50 1.43
CA PRO A 126 -16.54 15.79 1.06
C PRO A 126 -15.56 16.34 2.10
N GLN A 127 -15.60 15.85 3.34
CA GLN A 127 -14.74 16.27 4.46
C GLN A 127 -13.40 15.50 4.52
N ILE A 128 -13.02 14.81 3.45
CA ILE A 128 -11.71 14.19 3.31
C ILE A 128 -10.64 15.26 3.09
N GLU A 129 -9.52 15.12 3.78
CA GLU A 129 -8.40 16.06 3.71
C GLU A 129 -7.07 15.31 3.51
N CYS A 130 -6.15 15.93 2.74
CA CYS A 130 -4.74 15.58 2.70
C CYS A 130 -3.96 16.68 3.41
N ASN A 131 -3.16 16.36 4.41
CA ASN A 131 -2.49 17.34 5.25
C ASN A 131 -1.03 17.62 4.85
N GLY A 132 -0.68 17.48 3.57
CA GLY A 132 0.69 17.65 3.09
C GLY A 132 1.63 16.49 3.47
N SER A 133 1.13 15.44 4.11
CA SER A 133 1.79 14.15 4.33
C SER A 133 1.12 13.08 3.48
N TYR A 134 1.59 11.85 3.59
CA TYR A 134 0.98 10.69 2.90
C TYR A 134 -0.24 10.13 3.64
N ASP A 135 -0.81 10.90 4.57
CA ASP A 135 -2.01 10.54 5.32
C ASP A 135 -3.25 11.21 4.72
N VAL A 136 -4.33 10.45 4.65
CA VAL A 136 -5.67 10.97 4.34
C VAL A 136 -6.50 10.96 5.62
N LEU A 137 -7.16 12.09 5.88
CA LEU A 137 -7.94 12.31 7.08
C LEU A 137 -9.42 12.46 6.75
N TYR A 138 -10.26 11.99 7.66
CA TYR A 138 -11.70 12.24 7.70
C TYR A 138 -12.06 12.83 9.06
N LYS A 139 -12.58 14.06 9.07
CA LYS A 139 -12.92 14.78 10.32
C LYS A 139 -11.76 14.81 11.32
N GLY A 140 -10.53 15.05 10.84
CA GLY A 140 -9.33 15.12 11.65
C GLY A 140 -8.71 13.77 12.06
N HIS A 141 -9.35 12.63 11.78
CA HIS A 141 -8.85 11.29 12.07
C HIS A 141 -8.28 10.62 10.81
N LYS A 142 -7.20 9.91 10.98
CA LYS A 142 -6.56 9.18 9.88
C LYS A 142 -7.42 7.98 9.45
N ILE A 143 -7.66 7.90 8.14
CA ILE A 143 -8.35 6.78 7.49
C ILE A 143 -7.46 6.04 6.49
N SER A 144 -6.33 6.65 6.11
CA SER A 144 -5.39 6.07 5.16
C SER A 144 -3.99 6.58 5.44
N GLY A 145 -3.01 5.72 5.22
CA GLY A 145 -1.61 6.08 5.11
C GLY A 145 -1.04 5.50 3.83
N ALA A 146 -0.09 6.21 3.22
CA ALA A 146 0.57 5.77 2.02
C ALA A 146 2.08 5.68 2.17
N ALA A 147 2.71 4.88 1.31
CA ALA A 147 4.14 4.85 1.11
C ALA A 147 4.45 4.61 -0.37
N ALA A 148 5.66 4.94 -0.79
CA ALA A 148 6.06 4.76 -2.16
C ALA A 148 7.47 4.17 -2.27
N TYR A 149 7.71 3.49 -3.40
CA TYR A 149 9.02 3.06 -3.84
C TYR A 149 9.29 3.59 -5.25
N PHE A 150 10.46 4.18 -5.42
CA PHE A 150 10.90 4.73 -6.70
C PHE A 150 12.10 3.94 -7.21
N SER A 151 11.94 3.30 -8.35
CA SER A 151 13.06 2.76 -9.14
C SER A 151 13.47 3.77 -10.23
N LYS A 152 14.46 3.41 -11.05
CA LYS A 152 14.85 4.22 -12.20
C LYS A 152 13.68 4.47 -13.17
N ASN A 153 12.85 3.46 -13.39
CA ASN A 153 11.85 3.45 -14.46
C ASN A 153 10.40 3.52 -13.94
N PHE A 154 10.15 3.13 -12.69
CA PHE A 154 8.81 2.88 -12.17
C PHE A 154 8.62 3.47 -10.79
N ILE A 155 7.37 3.75 -10.45
CA ILE A 155 6.90 4.03 -9.10
C ILE A 155 5.90 2.95 -8.68
N LEU A 156 6.04 2.49 -7.44
CA LEU A 156 4.97 1.88 -6.67
C LEU A 156 4.50 2.90 -5.63
N HIS A 157 3.22 3.21 -5.63
CA HIS A 157 2.56 3.94 -4.56
C HIS A 157 1.47 3.06 -3.97
N HIS A 158 1.53 2.77 -2.69
CA HIS A 158 0.49 1.99 -2.04
C HIS A 158 -0.12 2.72 -0.86
N SER A 159 -1.42 2.49 -0.66
CA SER A 159 -2.22 3.12 0.38
C SER A 159 -3.08 2.08 1.08
N THR A 160 -3.27 2.27 2.39
CA THR A 160 -4.30 1.59 3.17
C THR A 160 -5.61 2.39 3.09
N LEU A 161 -6.75 1.75 3.31
CA LEU A 161 -8.03 2.41 3.55
C LEU A 161 -8.78 1.67 4.65
N LEU A 162 -8.97 2.35 5.78
CA LEU A 162 -9.66 1.79 6.94
C LEU A 162 -11.17 1.90 6.72
N VAL A 163 -11.78 0.80 6.27
CA VAL A 163 -13.23 0.72 6.02
C VAL A 163 -13.96 0.23 7.27
N ASP A 164 -13.53 -0.92 7.82
CA ASP A 164 -14.09 -1.52 9.04
C ASP A 164 -13.02 -2.33 9.79
N VAL A 165 -11.90 -1.68 10.07
CA VAL A 165 -10.73 -2.25 10.76
C VAL A 165 -11.01 -2.41 12.24
N ASP A 166 -10.51 -3.48 12.85
CA ASP A 166 -10.45 -3.62 14.30
C ASP A 166 -9.44 -2.63 14.89
N LEU A 167 -9.94 -1.46 15.31
CA LEU A 167 -9.12 -0.39 15.88
C LEU A 167 -8.47 -0.80 17.21
N THR A 168 -9.02 -1.75 17.95
CA THR A 168 -8.42 -2.27 19.18
C THR A 168 -7.16 -3.05 18.88
N ASN A 169 -7.19 -3.91 17.86
CA ASN A 169 -6.02 -4.63 17.39
C ASN A 169 -4.98 -3.70 16.76
N LEU A 170 -5.42 -2.67 16.02
CA LEU A 170 -4.52 -1.66 15.48
C LEU A 170 -3.76 -0.94 16.59
N GLU A 171 -4.47 -0.38 17.57
CA GLU A 171 -3.87 0.39 18.68
C GLU A 171 -3.00 -0.50 19.58
N GLY A 172 -3.41 -1.73 19.86
CA GLY A 172 -2.65 -2.64 20.73
C GLY A 172 -1.40 -3.22 20.09
N SER A 173 -1.35 -3.29 18.76
CA SER A 173 -0.25 -3.92 18.02
C SER A 173 0.92 -2.98 17.68
N ILE A 174 0.69 -1.67 17.63
CA ILE A 174 1.68 -0.66 17.27
C ILE A 174 2.12 0.10 18.51
N ILE A 175 3.43 0.28 18.69
CA ILE A 175 3.98 1.10 19.78
C ILE A 175 3.88 2.58 19.35
N HIS A 176 3.27 3.38 20.23
CA HIS A 176 3.13 4.81 20.01
C HIS A 176 4.27 5.58 20.69
N HIS A 177 4.95 6.43 19.94
CA HIS A 177 6.03 7.29 20.44
C HIS A 177 5.52 8.73 20.59
N PRO A 178 5.20 9.19 21.82
CA PRO A 178 4.59 10.52 22.00
C PRO A 178 5.58 11.70 21.86
N GLU A 179 6.87 11.54 22.11
CA GLU A 179 7.71 12.71 22.39
C GLU A 179 8.98 12.93 21.57
N GLU A 180 9.66 11.98 21.03
CA GLU A 180 10.87 12.26 20.22
C GLU A 180 10.91 11.40 18.96
N LYS A 181 10.53 12.01 17.85
CA LYS A 181 10.55 11.36 16.55
C LYS A 181 11.97 11.13 16.07
N LYS A 182 12.53 9.96 16.32
CA LYS A 182 13.59 9.48 15.47
C LYS A 182 13.02 9.42 14.03
N ARG A 183 13.79 9.83 13.03
CA ARG A 183 13.37 9.94 11.60
C ARG A 183 12.71 8.67 11.03
N ARG A 184 12.83 7.53 11.71
CA ARG A 184 12.34 6.21 11.26
C ARG A 184 11.09 5.73 11.99
N ASN A 185 10.64 6.42 13.05
CA ASN A 185 9.52 5.97 13.85
C ASN A 185 8.18 6.38 13.23
N SER A 186 7.14 5.59 13.52
CA SER A 186 5.77 5.90 13.12
C SER A 186 5.25 7.15 13.82
N ASN A 187 4.53 7.99 13.09
CA ASN A 187 3.81 9.11 13.68
C ASN A 187 2.44 8.63 14.14
N TYR A 188 2.17 8.73 15.44
CA TYR A 188 0.83 8.50 15.95
C TYR A 188 -0.16 9.54 15.40
N ARG A 189 -1.30 9.06 14.96
CA ARG A 189 -2.48 9.88 14.66
C ARG A 189 -3.73 9.10 15.06
N PRO A 190 -4.72 9.74 15.70
CA PRO A 190 -6.00 9.10 15.92
C PRO A 190 -6.58 8.56 14.62
N THR A 191 -7.04 7.33 14.62
CA THR A 191 -7.58 6.64 13.45
C THR A 191 -9.08 6.46 13.56
N THR A 192 -9.76 6.33 12.41
CA THR A 192 -11.18 5.99 12.33
C THR A 192 -11.47 5.17 11.07
N ASN A 193 -12.64 4.58 11.02
CA ASN A 193 -13.13 3.80 9.88
C ASN A 193 -14.11 4.62 9.02
N LEU A 194 -14.16 4.31 7.73
CA LEU A 194 -15.19 4.79 6.78
C LEU A 194 -16.22 3.69 6.53
N LYS A 195 -16.99 3.30 7.56
CA LYS A 195 -17.92 2.15 7.49
C LYS A 195 -18.99 2.25 6.40
N ASP A 196 -19.43 3.46 6.09
CA ASP A 196 -20.49 3.71 5.09
C ASP A 196 -19.95 3.84 3.66
N LEU A 197 -18.66 3.59 3.45
CA LEU A 197 -18.05 3.69 2.11
C LEU A 197 -18.56 2.58 1.19
N ASN A 198 -19.17 2.98 0.06
CA ASN A 198 -19.41 2.05 -1.04
C ASN A 198 -18.07 1.73 -1.75
N VAL A 199 -17.44 0.64 -1.32
CA VAL A 199 -16.12 0.21 -1.81
C VAL A 199 -16.10 -0.05 -3.32
N VAL A 200 -17.19 -0.57 -3.89
CA VAL A 200 -17.28 -0.86 -5.34
C VAL A 200 -17.26 0.45 -6.13
N GLU A 201 -18.10 1.39 -5.76
CA GLU A 201 -18.17 2.70 -6.40
C GLU A 201 -16.86 3.47 -6.24
N TRP A 202 -16.26 3.42 -5.03
CA TRP A 202 -14.98 4.07 -4.77
C TRP A 202 -13.85 3.53 -5.67
N LYS A 203 -13.74 2.19 -5.82
CA LYS A 203 -12.73 1.58 -6.72
C LYS A 203 -12.90 2.08 -8.15
N GLN A 204 -14.15 2.10 -8.66
CA GLN A 204 -14.45 2.61 -9.99
C GLN A 204 -14.02 4.08 -10.13
N ARG A 205 -14.33 4.91 -9.15
CA ARG A 205 -13.99 6.33 -9.16
C ARG A 205 -12.48 6.57 -9.14
N LEU A 206 -11.74 5.78 -8.36
CA LEU A 206 -10.28 5.86 -8.33
C LEU A 206 -9.67 5.47 -9.68
N ILE A 207 -10.14 4.38 -10.28
CA ILE A 207 -9.68 3.92 -11.61
C ILE A 207 -9.95 5.01 -12.67
N GLU A 208 -11.14 5.60 -12.67
CA GLU A 208 -11.48 6.70 -13.60
C GLU A 208 -10.58 7.92 -13.44
N LEU A 209 -10.32 8.34 -12.19
CA LEU A 209 -9.47 9.50 -11.91
C LEU A 209 -8.02 9.26 -12.38
N LEU A 210 -7.46 8.09 -12.09
CA LEU A 210 -6.13 7.72 -12.54
C LEU A 210 -6.07 7.60 -14.06
N GLY A 211 -7.07 6.98 -14.68
CA GLY A 211 -7.20 6.86 -16.13
C GLY A 211 -7.20 8.22 -16.83
N ARG A 212 -8.03 9.15 -16.36
CA ARG A 212 -8.09 10.52 -16.88
C ARG A 212 -6.80 11.31 -16.64
N LYS A 213 -6.23 11.22 -15.44
CA LYS A 213 -5.02 11.98 -15.07
C LYS A 213 -3.80 11.59 -15.90
N PHE A 214 -3.66 10.30 -16.20
CA PHE A 214 -2.46 9.76 -16.87
C PHE A 214 -2.72 9.30 -18.31
N ASN A 215 -3.92 9.54 -18.83
CA ASN A 215 -4.32 9.10 -20.17
C ASN A 215 -4.19 7.58 -20.36
N ILE A 216 -4.69 6.81 -19.37
CA ILE A 216 -4.64 5.35 -19.33
C ILE A 216 -6.06 4.79 -19.45
N ASP A 217 -6.20 3.75 -20.28
CA ASP A 217 -7.39 2.92 -20.39
C ASP A 217 -7.16 1.63 -19.58
N PHE A 218 -7.79 1.53 -18.41
CA PHE A 218 -7.63 0.41 -17.49
C PHE A 218 -8.65 -0.70 -17.76
N HIS A 219 -8.16 -1.93 -17.92
CA HIS A 219 -8.97 -3.13 -18.11
C HIS A 219 -8.78 -4.14 -17.00
N LEU A 220 -9.82 -4.93 -16.72
CA LEU A 220 -9.73 -6.05 -15.79
C LEU A 220 -8.86 -7.15 -16.40
N GLU A 221 -7.81 -7.54 -15.71
CA GLU A 221 -6.91 -8.62 -16.10
C GLU A 221 -6.40 -9.35 -14.88
N ASP A 222 -6.50 -10.67 -14.87
CA ASP A 222 -6.00 -11.48 -13.76
C ASP A 222 -4.46 -11.47 -13.65
N VAL A 223 -3.98 -11.87 -12.47
CA VAL A 223 -2.56 -12.11 -12.22
C VAL A 223 -2.07 -13.26 -13.09
N LYS A 224 -0.99 -13.05 -13.86
CA LYS A 224 -0.40 -14.06 -14.74
C LYS A 224 0.18 -15.23 -13.94
N SER A 225 0.22 -16.42 -14.56
CA SER A 225 0.78 -17.63 -13.93
C SER A 225 2.26 -17.46 -13.55
N GLU A 226 3.03 -16.77 -14.40
CA GLU A 226 4.44 -16.46 -14.17
C GLU A 226 4.61 -15.52 -12.97
N GLU A 227 3.75 -14.52 -12.84
CA GLU A 227 3.75 -13.59 -11.69
C GLU A 227 3.44 -14.35 -10.39
N LYS A 228 2.44 -15.24 -10.40
CA LYS A 228 2.11 -16.09 -9.25
C LYS A 228 3.29 -17.01 -8.86
N SER A 229 3.97 -17.59 -9.84
CA SER A 229 5.13 -18.45 -9.61
C SER A 229 6.31 -17.67 -9.03
N TYR A 230 6.61 -16.49 -9.59
CA TYR A 230 7.68 -15.64 -9.09
C TYR A 230 7.37 -15.12 -7.69
N ALA A 231 6.15 -14.66 -7.43
CA ALA A 231 5.71 -14.21 -6.12
C ALA A 231 5.84 -15.32 -5.06
N ARG A 232 5.48 -16.56 -5.38
CA ARG A 232 5.67 -17.71 -4.49
C ARG A 232 7.15 -17.95 -4.16
N SER A 233 8.03 -17.86 -5.16
CA SER A 233 9.48 -17.98 -4.96
C SER A 233 10.00 -16.86 -4.06
N LEU A 234 9.62 -15.63 -4.33
CA LEU A 234 10.03 -14.44 -3.59
C LEU A 234 9.52 -14.46 -2.14
N ARG A 235 8.26 -14.87 -1.94
CA ARG A 235 7.69 -15.11 -0.62
C ARG A 235 8.59 -16.03 0.22
N ASN A 236 8.93 -17.20 -0.32
CA ASN A 236 9.70 -18.21 0.42
C ASN A 236 11.18 -17.80 0.63
N LYS A 237 11.75 -17.04 -0.29
CA LYS A 237 13.17 -16.64 -0.22
C LYS A 237 13.40 -15.36 0.58
N VAL A 238 12.38 -14.50 0.72
CA VAL A 238 12.51 -13.19 1.35
C VAL A 238 11.45 -12.98 2.43
N TYR A 239 10.18 -12.88 2.04
CA TYR A 239 9.15 -12.31 2.89
C TYR A 239 8.81 -13.13 4.13
N THR A 240 9.03 -14.45 4.12
CA THR A 240 8.87 -15.33 5.30
C THR A 240 10.15 -15.51 6.11
N ARG A 241 11.25 -14.85 5.75
CA ARG A 241 12.53 -14.99 6.44
C ARG A 241 12.64 -14.03 7.60
N ASN A 242 13.09 -14.52 8.76
CA ASN A 242 13.29 -13.69 9.94
C ASN A 242 14.31 -12.58 9.70
N GLU A 243 15.38 -12.85 8.95
CA GLU A 243 16.39 -11.86 8.59
C GLU A 243 15.77 -10.67 7.84
N TRP A 244 14.78 -10.94 6.96
CA TRP A 244 14.06 -9.86 6.32
C TRP A 244 13.08 -9.17 7.26
N ILE A 245 12.26 -9.96 7.99
CA ILE A 245 11.19 -9.42 8.83
C ILE A 245 11.77 -8.56 9.97
N PHE A 246 12.75 -9.07 10.71
CA PHE A 246 13.29 -8.39 11.91
C PHE A 246 14.44 -7.44 11.58
N GLU A 247 15.34 -7.82 10.69
CA GLU A 247 16.59 -7.10 10.43
C GLU A 247 16.57 -6.26 9.14
N GLY A 248 15.61 -6.50 8.25
CA GLY A 248 15.55 -5.83 6.94
C GLY A 248 16.63 -6.29 5.97
N VAL A 249 17.29 -7.43 6.26
CA VAL A 249 18.38 -7.99 5.45
C VAL A 249 17.82 -8.89 4.36
N ARG A 250 18.19 -8.62 3.13
CA ARG A 250 17.85 -9.46 1.97
C ARG A 250 18.95 -10.44 1.63
N PRO A 251 18.62 -11.67 1.19
CA PRO A 251 19.62 -12.58 0.64
C PRO A 251 20.38 -11.94 -0.53
N ASN A 252 21.71 -12.04 -0.55
CA ASN A 252 22.63 -11.35 -1.46
C ASN A 252 22.37 -11.54 -2.98
N LYS A 253 21.54 -12.48 -3.40
CA LYS A 253 21.21 -12.74 -4.82
C LYS A 253 19.89 -12.10 -5.30
N LEU A 254 19.22 -11.30 -4.47
CA LEU A 254 17.89 -10.71 -4.77
C LEU A 254 17.88 -9.18 -4.56
N ALA A 255 19.01 -8.51 -4.79
CA ALA A 255 19.04 -7.05 -4.83
C ALA A 255 18.06 -6.50 -5.87
N LEU A 256 17.40 -5.40 -5.54
CA LEU A 256 16.48 -4.63 -6.42
C LEU A 256 17.26 -3.99 -7.57
#